data_fed3190dcb9658e95441d43867571d96
#
_entry.id   fed3190dcb9658e95441d43867571d96
#
_cell.length_a   1.000
_cell.length_b   1.000
_cell.length_c   1.000
_cell.angle_alpha   90.00
_cell.angle_beta   90.00
_cell.angle_gamma   90.00
#
_symmetry.space_group_name_H-M   'P 1'
#
loop_
_entity.id
_entity.type
_entity.pdbx_description
1 polymer ?
#
loop_
_entity_poly.entity_id
_entity_poly.type
_entity_poly.pdbx_seq_one_letter_code
_entity_poly.pdbx_strand_id
1 'polypeptide(L)'
;MKNNKKILLVTSLTIAVLLIGYFQSGSGISIVKPEMNNEFQPLLASNEIAFKKATSAHLYVIESFNKPIPKSLEDIDLNIELPLDADGNLIVGMEVKDLFELYLSAMGEEKLDDILLRIQSALAQQLTAPALGQGYDALKRFIDYKVELANLEKQTVDPTLSELENIRRQKEILAAIQQEYFSPTEADALFTAEAQYDDFMLEHLTIQQNENLTVEEKQQQVQALEASLPEDVRAGRESAMAPAKVYEQARLMKAEGQSDAEIYQMRSETLGEEAAT
;
A
#
# COMPACT_ATOMS: atom_id res chain seq x y z
N MET A 1 5.45 17.47 -19.21
CA MET A 1 4.55 16.50 -18.60
C MET A 1 5.39 15.30 -18.19
N LYS A 2 5.90 15.28 -16.95
CA LYS A 2 6.69 14.17 -16.39
C LYS A 2 5.76 13.31 -15.54
N ASN A 3 5.76 12.03 -15.83
CA ASN A 3 4.86 11.02 -15.29
C ASN A 3 5.00 10.84 -13.76
N ASN A 4 3.96 11.22 -13.02
CA ASN A 4 3.77 10.90 -11.59
C ASN A 4 3.27 9.45 -11.40
N LYS A 5 3.94 8.45 -11.98
CA LYS A 5 3.49 7.06 -11.96
C LYS A 5 4.19 6.15 -10.95
N LYS A 6 4.77 6.69 -9.87
CA LYS A 6 5.55 5.85 -8.92
C LYS A 6 5.04 5.78 -7.48
N ILE A 7 3.88 6.31 -7.13
CA ILE A 7 3.42 6.39 -5.73
C ILE A 7 2.37 5.32 -5.35
N LEU A 8 2.16 4.28 -6.13
CA LEU A 8 1.06 3.33 -5.88
C LEU A 8 1.50 2.00 -5.23
N LEU A 9 2.52 1.99 -4.38
CA LEU A 9 3.09 0.70 -3.93
C LEU A 9 3.37 0.52 -2.43
N VAL A 10 2.77 1.30 -1.54
CA VAL A 10 2.98 1.10 -0.09
C VAL A 10 1.66 1.19 0.67
N THR A 11 0.63 0.45 0.26
CA THR A 11 -0.64 0.54 0.98
C THR A 11 -1.30 -0.81 1.15
N SER A 12 -1.85 -1.04 2.30
CA SER A 12 -2.46 -2.28 2.82
C SER A 12 -1.50 -3.48 2.91
N LEU A 13 -0.49 -3.33 3.76
CA LEU A 13 0.54 -4.35 3.99
C LEU A 13 -0.03 -5.70 4.48
N THR A 14 -1.21 -5.71 5.06
CA THR A 14 -1.78 -6.87 5.74
C THR A 14 -2.44 -7.88 4.81
N ILE A 15 -3.35 -7.45 3.95
CA ILE A 15 -4.08 -8.37 3.06
C ILE A 15 -3.27 -8.64 1.79
N ALA A 16 -2.60 -7.63 1.23
CA ALA A 16 -1.76 -7.79 0.05
C ALA A 16 -0.57 -8.74 0.29
N VAL A 17 0.06 -8.72 1.47
CA VAL A 17 1.15 -9.64 1.81
C VAL A 17 0.66 -11.10 1.89
N LEU A 18 -0.52 -11.35 2.45
CA LEU A 18 -1.11 -12.68 2.49
C LEU A 18 -1.47 -13.19 1.08
N LEU A 19 -1.98 -12.32 0.21
CA LEU A 19 -2.37 -12.66 -1.15
C LEU A 19 -1.16 -12.83 -2.10
N ILE A 20 -0.10 -12.03 -1.95
CA ILE A 20 1.15 -12.19 -2.72
C ILE A 20 1.82 -13.53 -2.36
N GLY A 21 1.80 -13.93 -1.09
CA GLY A 21 2.30 -15.22 -0.65
C GLY A 21 1.60 -16.39 -1.35
N TYR A 22 0.28 -16.31 -1.56
CA TYR A 22 -0.50 -17.34 -2.23
C TYR A 22 -0.19 -17.45 -3.75
N PHE A 23 -0.03 -16.33 -4.44
CA PHE A 23 0.30 -16.35 -5.87
C PHE A 23 1.65 -16.99 -6.20
N GLN A 24 2.59 -16.94 -5.26
CA GLN A 24 3.91 -17.55 -5.43
C GLN A 24 3.92 -19.06 -5.10
N SER A 25 2.97 -19.55 -4.28
CA SER A 25 2.96 -20.96 -3.86
C SER A 25 2.52 -21.95 -4.97
N GLY A 26 1.79 -21.49 -5.98
CA GLY A 26 1.35 -22.31 -7.12
C GLY A 26 2.47 -22.73 -8.07
N SER A 27 3.66 -22.16 -7.97
CA SER A 27 4.81 -22.41 -8.86
C SER A 27 5.97 -23.18 -8.21
N GLY A 28 5.78 -23.80 -7.05
CA GLY A 28 6.84 -24.64 -6.44
C GLY A 28 8.06 -23.87 -5.92
N ILE A 29 7.98 -22.54 -5.84
CA ILE A 29 9.02 -21.71 -5.24
C ILE A 29 8.78 -21.72 -3.72
N SER A 30 9.72 -22.30 -2.97
CA SER A 30 9.76 -22.19 -1.51
C SER A 30 9.71 -20.71 -1.13
N ILE A 31 8.59 -20.28 -0.58
CA ILE A 31 8.47 -18.96 0.01
C ILE A 31 9.40 -18.97 1.23
N VAL A 32 10.52 -18.26 1.13
CA VAL A 32 11.14 -17.71 2.33
C VAL A 32 10.07 -16.75 2.87
N LYS A 33 9.35 -17.17 3.94
CA LYS A 33 8.53 -16.23 4.72
C LYS A 33 9.43 -15.03 4.95
N PRO A 34 9.08 -13.81 4.51
CA PRO A 34 9.77 -12.67 5.04
C PRO A 34 9.62 -12.82 6.55
N GLU A 35 10.73 -13.00 7.26
CA GLU A 35 10.72 -12.77 8.70
C GLU A 35 10.25 -11.33 8.83
N MET A 36 8.97 -11.16 9.18
CA MET A 36 8.44 -9.85 9.51
C MET A 36 9.29 -9.36 10.66
N ASN A 37 10.16 -8.43 10.30
CA ASN A 37 11.12 -7.86 11.22
C ASN A 37 10.35 -7.40 12.46
N ASN A 38 10.69 -7.98 13.59
CA ASN A 38 10.22 -7.56 14.92
C ASN A 38 10.63 -6.12 15.29
N GLU A 39 11.12 -5.35 14.31
CA GLU A 39 11.53 -3.96 14.47
C GLU A 39 10.37 -2.99 14.75
N PHE A 40 9.14 -3.36 14.35
CA PHE A 40 7.95 -2.58 14.70
C PHE A 40 7.55 -2.65 16.19
N GLN A 41 7.86 -3.71 16.89
CA GLN A 41 7.44 -3.93 18.29
C GLN A 41 8.03 -2.90 19.30
N PRO A 42 9.34 -2.60 19.26
CA PRO A 42 9.92 -1.55 20.12
C PRO A 42 9.48 -0.16 19.70
N LEU A 43 9.22 0.06 18.41
CA LEU A 43 8.70 1.30 17.86
C LEU A 43 7.33 1.64 18.44
N LEU A 44 6.38 0.69 18.50
CA LEU A 44 5.02 0.94 18.98
C LEU A 44 4.98 1.42 20.44
N ALA A 45 5.72 0.80 21.34
CA ALA A 45 5.72 1.19 22.76
C ALA A 45 6.45 2.53 22.99
N SER A 46 7.54 2.82 22.26
CA SER A 46 8.21 4.11 22.32
C SER A 46 7.43 5.21 21.58
N ASN A 47 6.67 4.83 20.55
CA ASN A 47 5.91 5.71 19.69
C ASN A 47 4.65 6.26 20.36
N GLU A 48 3.96 5.45 21.17
CA GLU A 48 2.82 5.96 21.96
C GLU A 48 3.25 7.09 22.91
N ILE A 49 4.43 6.95 23.52
CA ILE A 49 5.01 7.97 24.40
C ILE A 49 5.47 9.19 23.60
N ALA A 50 6.14 8.96 22.46
CA ALA A 50 6.63 10.02 21.59
C ALA A 50 5.49 10.77 20.91
N PHE A 51 4.45 10.05 20.48
CA PHE A 51 3.26 10.63 19.88
C PHE A 51 2.45 11.43 20.89
N LYS A 52 2.21 10.91 22.10
CA LYS A 52 1.61 11.67 23.20
C LYS A 52 2.43 12.92 23.54
N LYS A 53 3.74 12.84 23.44
CA LYS A 53 4.63 13.99 23.66
C LYS A 53 4.60 14.98 22.51
N ALA A 54 4.57 14.52 21.26
CA ALA A 54 4.46 15.34 20.05
C ALA A 54 3.08 15.99 19.94
N THR A 55 1.99 15.27 20.21
CA THR A 55 0.61 15.80 20.19
C THR A 55 0.29 16.66 21.40
N SER A 56 0.90 16.45 22.57
CA SER A 56 0.79 17.33 23.72
C SER A 56 1.72 18.54 23.66
N ALA A 57 2.85 18.43 22.93
CA ALA A 57 3.77 19.55 22.73
C ALA A 57 3.26 20.57 21.71
N HIS A 58 2.19 20.25 20.97
CA HIS A 58 1.36 21.20 20.27
C HIS A 58 1.59 21.64 18.90
N LEU A 59 0.60 21.93 18.33
CA LEU A 59 0.07 23.22 17.86
C LEU A 59 1.00 24.47 17.87
N TYR A 60 2.24 24.34 18.31
CA TYR A 60 3.24 25.38 18.12
C TYR A 60 3.78 25.31 16.70
N VAL A 61 3.75 26.44 16.04
CA VAL A 61 4.45 26.74 14.80
C VAL A 61 5.80 26.06 14.85
N ILE A 62 5.94 24.96 14.10
CA ILE A 62 7.23 24.30 13.94
C ILE A 62 8.03 25.25 13.05
N GLU A 63 8.92 26.02 13.65
CA GLU A 63 9.96 26.69 12.92
C GLU A 63 10.70 25.59 12.16
N SER A 64 10.68 25.66 10.83
CA SER A 64 11.21 24.75 9.84
C SER A 64 12.08 23.59 10.38
N PHE A 65 11.62 22.35 10.18
CA PHE A 65 12.39 21.15 10.49
C PHE A 65 13.63 21.06 9.55
N ASN A 66 14.82 21.21 10.10
CA ASN A 66 16.07 21.43 9.34
C ASN A 66 16.98 20.18 9.25
N LYS A 67 16.47 18.95 9.44
CA LYS A 67 17.29 17.76 9.21
C LYS A 67 17.37 17.43 7.71
N PRO A 68 18.51 16.85 7.24
CA PRO A 68 18.62 16.36 5.87
C PRO A 68 17.48 15.39 5.54
N ILE A 69 17.08 15.36 4.29
CA ILE A 69 16.06 14.41 3.81
C ILE A 69 16.65 12.99 3.86
N PRO A 70 15.91 11.97 4.33
CA PRO A 70 16.31 10.57 4.26
C PRO A 70 16.60 10.13 2.83
N LYS A 71 17.54 9.21 2.64
CA LYS A 71 17.91 8.72 1.30
C LYS A 71 16.74 8.14 0.53
N SER A 72 15.83 7.46 1.21
CA SER A 72 14.61 6.93 0.60
C SER A 72 13.71 7.99 -0.01
N LEU A 73 13.84 9.25 0.40
CA LEU A 73 13.02 10.37 -0.05
C LEU A 73 13.79 11.36 -0.96
N GLU A 74 15.10 11.20 -1.17
CA GLU A 74 15.93 12.19 -1.92
C GLU A 74 15.48 12.37 -3.39
N ASP A 75 15.04 11.29 -4.05
CA ASP A 75 14.66 11.31 -5.47
C ASP A 75 13.13 11.32 -5.68
N ILE A 76 12.36 11.55 -4.62
CA ILE A 76 10.88 11.55 -4.66
C ILE A 76 10.38 12.99 -4.67
N ASP A 77 9.35 13.26 -5.50
CA ASP A 77 8.63 14.52 -5.42
C ASP A 77 7.78 14.55 -4.15
N LEU A 78 8.19 15.36 -3.19
CA LEU A 78 7.51 15.53 -1.90
C LEU A 78 6.34 16.51 -1.98
N ASN A 79 6.06 17.06 -3.15
CA ASN A 79 5.10 18.15 -3.33
C ASN A 79 3.69 17.58 -3.61
N ILE A 80 3.02 17.11 -2.57
CA ILE A 80 1.63 16.65 -2.64
C ILE A 80 0.74 17.84 -2.25
N GLU A 81 -0.07 18.32 -3.18
CA GLU A 81 -1.00 19.43 -2.95
C GLU A 81 -2.21 18.95 -2.15
N LEU A 82 -2.50 19.64 -1.03
CA LEU A 82 -3.58 19.28 -0.12
C LEU A 82 -4.86 20.03 -0.48
N PRO A 83 -5.98 19.33 -0.74
CA PRO A 83 -7.21 19.96 -1.15
C PRO A 83 -7.95 20.64 0.02
N LEU A 84 -8.52 21.80 -0.26
CA LEU A 84 -9.40 22.53 0.65
C LEU A 84 -10.80 22.64 0.08
N ASP A 85 -11.80 22.65 0.96
CA ASP A 85 -13.16 22.98 0.57
C ASP A 85 -13.36 24.50 0.38
N ALA A 86 -14.57 24.90 0.00
CA ALA A 86 -14.91 26.31 -0.24
C ALA A 86 -14.83 27.20 1.02
N ASP A 87 -14.89 26.59 2.21
CA ASP A 87 -14.83 27.25 3.51
C ASP A 87 -13.40 27.27 4.08
N GLY A 88 -12.43 26.72 3.35
CA GLY A 88 -11.02 26.63 3.74
C GLY A 88 -10.72 25.51 4.74
N ASN A 89 -11.59 24.50 4.85
CA ASN A 89 -11.31 23.30 5.63
C ASN A 89 -10.53 22.28 4.79
N LEU A 90 -9.71 21.47 5.47
CA LEU A 90 -8.98 20.38 4.80
C LEU A 90 -9.95 19.27 4.37
N ILE A 91 -9.86 18.88 3.12
CA ILE A 91 -10.52 17.65 2.63
C ILE A 91 -9.59 16.48 2.93
N VAL A 92 -9.99 15.68 3.94
CA VAL A 92 -9.21 14.49 4.34
C VAL A 92 -9.51 13.36 3.35
N GLY A 93 -8.57 13.08 2.46
CA GLY A 93 -8.70 12.10 1.40
C GLY A 93 -7.34 11.50 1.00
N MET A 94 -7.26 10.98 -0.22
CA MET A 94 -6.09 10.26 -0.73
C MET A 94 -4.81 11.10 -0.63
N GLU A 95 -4.85 12.39 -0.99
CA GLU A 95 -3.69 13.28 -0.97
C GLU A 95 -3.11 13.44 0.45
N VAL A 96 -3.99 13.51 1.46
CA VAL A 96 -3.58 13.57 2.88
C VAL A 96 -2.93 12.26 3.30
N LYS A 97 -3.50 11.14 2.90
CA LYS A 97 -2.94 9.81 3.16
C LYS A 97 -1.60 9.63 2.45
N ASP A 98 -1.51 9.99 1.18
CA ASP A 98 -0.28 9.91 0.39
C ASP A 98 0.85 10.72 1.02
N LEU A 99 0.55 11.93 1.50
CA LEU A 99 1.52 12.75 2.24
C LEU A 99 2.02 12.04 3.50
N PHE A 100 1.13 11.45 4.28
CA PHE A 100 1.51 10.77 5.52
C PHE A 100 2.34 9.52 5.22
N GLU A 101 1.89 8.68 4.30
CA GLU A 101 2.57 7.44 3.93
C GLU A 101 3.92 7.70 3.26
N LEU A 102 4.02 8.76 2.45
CA LEU A 102 5.27 9.17 1.85
C LEU A 102 6.35 9.40 2.92
N TYR A 103 6.08 10.21 3.92
CA TYR A 103 7.05 10.46 4.99
C TYR A 103 7.24 9.26 5.92
N LEU A 104 6.18 8.49 6.20
CA LEU A 104 6.25 7.27 7.01
C LEU A 104 7.11 6.18 6.32
N SER A 105 7.27 6.23 5.01
CA SER A 105 8.16 5.29 4.28
C SER A 105 9.63 5.42 4.68
N ALA A 106 10.03 6.52 5.33
CA ALA A 106 11.35 6.71 5.89
C ALA A 106 11.57 6.01 7.25
N MET A 107 10.56 5.27 7.75
CA MET A 107 10.74 4.46 8.96
C MET A 107 11.86 3.45 8.77
N GLY A 108 12.75 3.37 9.76
CA GLY A 108 14.00 2.60 9.68
C GLY A 108 15.22 3.45 9.36
N GLU A 109 15.08 4.56 8.62
CA GLU A 109 16.16 5.56 8.41
C GLU A 109 16.07 6.69 9.43
N GLU A 110 14.87 7.11 9.80
CA GLU A 110 14.63 8.13 10.82
C GLU A 110 13.75 7.59 11.97
N LYS A 111 13.83 8.28 13.12
CA LYS A 111 12.93 8.02 14.24
C LYS A 111 11.53 8.57 13.92
N LEU A 112 10.50 7.91 14.42
CA LEU A 112 9.11 8.35 14.20
C LEU A 112 8.89 9.81 14.62
N ASP A 113 9.49 10.27 15.73
CA ASP A 113 9.38 11.67 16.18
C ASP A 113 9.84 12.65 15.09
N ASP A 114 10.95 12.35 14.41
CA ASP A 114 11.48 13.17 13.34
C ASP A 114 10.56 13.14 12.11
N ILE A 115 10.03 11.96 11.76
CA ILE A 115 9.08 11.78 10.68
C ILE A 115 7.79 12.58 10.95
N LEU A 116 7.25 12.51 12.16
CA LEU A 116 6.07 13.28 12.55
C LEU A 116 6.31 14.79 12.46
N LEU A 117 7.49 15.25 12.86
CA LEU A 117 7.88 16.66 12.69
C LEU A 117 7.98 17.08 11.22
N ARG A 118 8.46 16.18 10.32
CA ARG A 118 8.45 16.44 8.87
C ARG A 118 7.04 16.58 8.32
N ILE A 119 6.15 15.67 8.68
CA ILE A 119 4.75 15.73 8.25
C ILE A 119 4.09 17.01 8.74
N GLN A 120 4.27 17.36 10.02
CA GLN A 120 3.72 18.58 10.59
C GLN A 120 4.29 19.83 9.91
N SER A 121 5.58 19.84 9.59
CA SER A 121 6.22 20.92 8.83
C SER A 121 5.66 21.02 7.40
N ALA A 122 5.46 19.89 6.72
CA ALA A 122 4.86 19.87 5.38
C ALA A 122 3.42 20.38 5.38
N LEU A 123 2.63 20.00 6.39
CA LEU A 123 1.28 20.53 6.59
C LEU A 123 1.31 22.05 6.83
N ALA A 124 2.20 22.54 7.69
CA ALA A 124 2.30 23.97 8.04
C ALA A 124 2.81 24.84 6.88
N GLN A 125 3.51 24.26 5.90
CA GLN A 125 3.93 24.98 4.69
C GLN A 125 2.77 25.25 3.72
N GLN A 126 1.75 24.40 3.72
CA GLN A 126 0.63 24.47 2.79
C GLN A 126 -0.65 25.01 3.43
N LEU A 127 -0.85 24.76 4.72
CA LEU A 127 -2.11 24.98 5.41
C LEU A 127 -2.01 26.11 6.45
N THR A 128 -3.12 26.83 6.59
CA THR A 128 -3.35 27.79 7.68
C THR A 128 -4.57 27.36 8.49
N ALA A 129 -4.88 28.02 9.62
CA ALA A 129 -6.09 27.72 10.36
C ALA A 129 -7.34 28.01 9.51
N PRO A 130 -8.41 27.18 9.54
CA PRO A 130 -8.58 26.00 10.41
C PRO A 130 -7.93 24.72 9.86
N ALA A 131 -7.63 24.63 8.55
CA ALA A 131 -7.17 23.42 7.87
C ALA A 131 -5.90 22.82 8.50
N LEU A 132 -4.98 23.64 9.00
CA LEU A 132 -3.78 23.16 9.68
C LEU A 132 -4.11 22.35 10.95
N GLY A 133 -5.05 22.82 11.75
CA GLY A 133 -5.51 22.09 12.93
C GLY A 133 -6.17 20.75 12.55
N GLN A 134 -6.96 20.75 11.49
CA GLN A 134 -7.60 19.56 10.95
C GLN A 134 -6.56 18.56 10.39
N GLY A 135 -5.49 19.04 9.76
CA GLY A 135 -4.38 18.21 9.29
C GLY A 135 -3.63 17.52 10.43
N TYR A 136 -3.40 18.21 11.54
CA TYR A 136 -2.78 17.62 12.74
C TYR A 136 -3.70 16.59 13.41
N ASP A 137 -5.01 16.83 13.45
CA ASP A 137 -5.98 15.87 13.96
C ASP A 137 -6.04 14.63 13.06
N ALA A 138 -6.08 14.82 11.73
CA ALA A 138 -6.06 13.72 10.76
C ALA A 138 -4.77 12.88 10.90
N LEU A 139 -3.60 13.51 11.05
CA LEU A 139 -2.33 12.81 11.29
C LEU A 139 -2.40 11.97 12.56
N LYS A 140 -2.92 12.54 13.66
CA LYS A 140 -3.07 11.80 14.91
C LYS A 140 -3.94 10.55 14.72
N ARG A 141 -5.12 10.71 14.15
CA ARG A 141 -6.05 9.60 13.89
C ARG A 141 -5.42 8.55 12.97
N PHE A 142 -4.66 8.99 11.96
CA PHE A 142 -3.99 8.09 11.03
C PHE A 142 -2.89 7.26 11.72
N ILE A 143 -2.12 7.84 12.61
CA ILE A 143 -1.11 7.09 13.38
C ILE A 143 -1.76 6.13 14.39
N ASP A 144 -2.81 6.56 15.10
CA ASP A 144 -3.56 5.70 16.02
C ASP A 144 -4.14 4.48 15.26
N TYR A 145 -4.70 4.71 14.06
CA TYR A 145 -5.16 3.67 13.15
C TYR A 145 -4.02 2.70 12.74
N LYS A 146 -2.86 3.21 12.35
CA LYS A 146 -1.69 2.37 11.99
C LYS A 146 -1.21 1.52 13.17
N VAL A 147 -1.23 2.05 14.39
CA VAL A 147 -0.90 1.31 15.61
C VAL A 147 -1.90 0.18 15.84
N GLU A 148 -3.19 0.43 15.66
CA GLU A 148 -4.22 -0.60 15.82
C GLU A 148 -4.08 -1.70 14.77
N LEU A 149 -3.79 -1.34 13.51
CA LEU A 149 -3.48 -2.34 12.47
C LEU A 149 -2.30 -3.22 12.85
N ALA A 150 -1.22 -2.67 13.37
CA ALA A 150 -0.06 -3.43 13.80
C ALA A 150 -0.37 -4.36 14.98
N ASN A 151 -1.36 -4.04 15.81
CA ASN A 151 -1.87 -4.93 16.84
C ASN A 151 -2.74 -6.05 16.26
N LEU A 152 -3.52 -5.75 15.21
CA LEU A 152 -4.32 -6.76 14.50
C LEU A 152 -3.46 -7.84 13.84
N GLU A 153 -2.33 -7.46 13.25
CA GLU A 153 -1.38 -8.40 12.61
C GLU A 153 -0.85 -9.46 13.59
N LYS A 154 -0.84 -9.16 14.88
CA LYS A 154 -0.45 -10.12 15.93
C LYS A 154 -1.55 -11.12 16.28
N GLN A 155 -2.78 -10.86 15.87
CA GLN A 155 -3.88 -11.76 16.10
C GLN A 155 -3.77 -12.92 15.11
N THR A 156 -3.57 -14.12 15.67
CA THR A 156 -3.40 -15.33 14.90
C THR A 156 -4.60 -15.62 14.02
N VAL A 157 -4.31 -16.09 12.81
CA VAL A 157 -5.29 -16.72 11.90
C VAL A 157 -6.07 -17.78 12.69
N ASP A 158 -7.39 -17.78 12.58
CA ASP A 158 -8.23 -18.80 13.20
C ASP A 158 -8.02 -20.13 12.47
N PRO A 159 -7.43 -21.16 13.11
CA PRO A 159 -7.12 -22.42 12.45
C PRO A 159 -8.37 -23.25 12.13
N THR A 160 -9.54 -22.86 12.62
CA THR A 160 -10.82 -23.54 12.37
C THR A 160 -11.51 -23.04 11.11
N LEU A 161 -11.09 -21.90 10.59
CA LEU A 161 -11.62 -21.28 9.37
C LEU A 161 -10.75 -21.62 8.17
N SER A 162 -11.36 -21.66 6.99
CA SER A 162 -10.62 -21.70 5.74
C SER A 162 -9.81 -20.41 5.52
N GLU A 163 -8.86 -20.44 4.60
CA GLU A 163 -8.07 -19.27 4.23
C GLU A 163 -8.96 -18.10 3.76
N LEU A 164 -9.92 -18.38 2.88
CA LEU A 164 -10.89 -17.39 2.39
C LEU A 164 -11.74 -16.78 3.51
N GLU A 165 -12.18 -17.59 4.46
CA GLU A 165 -12.95 -17.11 5.61
C GLU A 165 -12.10 -16.24 6.52
N ASN A 166 -10.85 -16.60 6.75
CA ASN A 166 -9.90 -15.79 7.52
C ASN A 166 -9.66 -14.42 6.84
N ILE A 167 -9.46 -14.40 5.51
CA ILE A 167 -9.27 -13.15 4.75
C ILE A 167 -10.52 -12.27 4.84
N ARG A 168 -11.73 -12.83 4.66
CA ARG A 168 -12.98 -12.08 4.80
C ARG A 168 -13.14 -11.48 6.19
N ARG A 169 -12.88 -12.26 7.22
CA ARG A 169 -12.91 -11.80 8.61
C ARG A 169 -11.92 -10.67 8.87
N GLN A 170 -10.70 -10.78 8.38
CA GLN A 170 -9.70 -9.71 8.52
C GLN A 170 -10.14 -8.44 7.82
N LYS A 171 -10.75 -8.53 6.63
CA LYS A 171 -11.31 -7.40 5.91
C LYS A 171 -12.44 -6.71 6.69
N GLU A 172 -13.35 -7.48 7.30
CA GLU A 172 -14.43 -6.94 8.14
C GLU A 172 -13.86 -6.20 9.37
N ILE A 173 -12.86 -6.77 10.03
CA ILE A 173 -12.19 -6.14 11.17
C ILE A 173 -11.48 -4.85 10.73
N LEU A 174 -10.78 -4.87 9.59
CA LEU A 174 -10.12 -3.70 9.02
C LEU A 174 -11.12 -2.57 8.77
N ALA A 175 -12.25 -2.88 8.12
CA ALA A 175 -13.30 -1.90 7.88
C ALA A 175 -13.89 -1.31 9.17
N ALA A 176 -14.06 -2.14 10.21
CA ALA A 176 -14.52 -1.67 11.52
C ALA A 176 -13.49 -0.73 12.19
N ILE A 177 -12.21 -1.05 12.14
CA ILE A 177 -11.14 -0.18 12.66
C ILE A 177 -11.11 1.14 11.87
N GLN A 178 -11.22 1.12 10.54
CA GLN A 178 -11.27 2.34 9.74
C GLN A 178 -12.42 3.27 10.18
N GLN A 179 -13.60 2.72 10.43
CA GLN A 179 -14.77 3.49 10.90
C GLN A 179 -14.66 3.98 12.34
N GLU A 180 -13.77 3.41 13.16
CA GLU A 180 -13.49 3.91 14.52
C GLU A 180 -12.69 5.22 14.48
N TYR A 181 -11.73 5.32 13.54
CA TYR A 181 -10.82 6.46 13.45
C TYR A 181 -11.26 7.53 12.46
N PHE A 182 -12.09 7.19 11.49
CA PHE A 182 -12.49 8.09 10.40
C PHE A 182 -14.01 8.11 10.24
N SER A 183 -14.54 9.28 9.91
CA SER A 183 -15.94 9.38 9.50
C SER A 183 -16.19 8.56 8.23
N PRO A 184 -17.43 8.14 7.94
CA PRO A 184 -17.72 7.36 6.72
C PRO A 184 -17.20 8.02 5.44
N THR A 185 -17.34 9.35 5.32
CA THR A 185 -16.85 10.10 4.15
C THR A 185 -15.33 10.09 4.06
N GLU A 186 -14.62 10.25 5.18
CA GLU A 186 -13.16 10.17 5.21
C GLU A 186 -12.68 8.75 4.93
N ALA A 187 -13.31 7.73 5.53
CA ALA A 187 -12.96 6.34 5.30
C ALA A 187 -13.10 5.96 3.81
N ASP A 188 -14.19 6.38 3.17
CA ASP A 188 -14.36 6.21 1.72
C ASP A 188 -13.27 6.93 0.93
N ALA A 189 -12.98 8.19 1.24
CA ALA A 189 -11.97 8.96 0.53
C ALA A 189 -10.55 8.43 0.72
N LEU A 190 -10.24 7.84 1.89
CA LEU A 190 -8.92 7.34 2.23
C LEU A 190 -8.66 5.91 1.73
N PHE A 191 -9.70 5.04 1.67
CA PHE A 191 -9.49 3.59 1.58
C PHE A 191 -10.30 2.89 0.48
N THR A 192 -11.15 3.58 -0.28
CA THR A 192 -11.98 2.93 -1.31
C THR A 192 -11.15 2.23 -2.39
N ALA A 193 -10.04 2.82 -2.81
CA ALA A 193 -9.20 2.24 -3.85
C ALA A 193 -8.58 0.90 -3.39
N GLU A 194 -8.07 0.86 -2.16
CA GLU A 194 -7.54 -0.37 -1.58
C GLU A 194 -8.65 -1.41 -1.35
N ALA A 195 -9.81 -0.99 -0.83
CA ALA A 195 -10.93 -1.87 -0.59
C ALA A 195 -11.42 -2.53 -1.89
N GLN A 196 -11.49 -1.79 -2.99
CA GLN A 196 -11.83 -2.31 -4.32
C GLN A 196 -10.79 -3.32 -4.82
N TYR A 197 -9.51 -3.03 -4.62
CA TYR A 197 -8.46 -3.95 -4.99
C TYR A 197 -8.47 -5.22 -4.14
N ASP A 198 -8.71 -5.11 -2.84
CA ASP A 198 -8.86 -6.24 -1.93
C ASP A 198 -10.07 -7.12 -2.31
N ASP A 199 -11.21 -6.50 -2.71
CA ASP A 199 -12.37 -7.22 -3.22
C ASP A 199 -12.05 -7.98 -4.51
N PHE A 200 -11.36 -7.34 -5.43
CA PHE A 200 -10.88 -7.98 -6.66
C PHE A 200 -9.99 -9.20 -6.33
N MET A 201 -9.03 -9.06 -5.43
CA MET A 201 -8.12 -10.13 -5.07
C MET A 201 -8.84 -11.29 -4.37
N LEU A 202 -9.79 -10.99 -3.49
CA LEU A 202 -10.61 -12.00 -2.81
C LEU A 202 -11.49 -12.79 -3.80
N GLU A 203 -12.11 -12.10 -4.75
CA GLU A 203 -12.91 -12.74 -5.79
C GLU A 203 -12.04 -13.59 -6.72
N HIS A 204 -10.87 -13.07 -7.13
CA HIS A 204 -9.90 -13.82 -7.91
C HIS A 204 -9.49 -15.13 -7.20
N LEU A 205 -9.19 -15.06 -5.92
CA LEU A 205 -8.83 -16.23 -5.12
C LEU A 205 -10.02 -17.22 -5.00
N THR A 206 -11.23 -16.69 -4.83
CA THR A 206 -12.47 -17.48 -4.77
C THR A 206 -12.67 -18.28 -6.07
N ILE A 207 -12.47 -17.64 -7.24
CA ILE A 207 -12.53 -18.29 -8.54
C ILE A 207 -11.46 -19.40 -8.66
N GLN A 208 -10.22 -19.09 -8.27
CA GLN A 208 -9.11 -20.05 -8.36
C GLN A 208 -9.31 -21.29 -7.48
N GLN A 209 -9.85 -21.12 -6.27
CA GLN A 209 -10.09 -22.21 -5.34
C GLN A 209 -11.38 -22.98 -5.60
N ASN A 210 -12.23 -22.54 -6.53
CA ASN A 210 -13.49 -23.22 -6.83
C ASN A 210 -13.24 -24.52 -7.59
N GLU A 211 -13.36 -25.65 -6.92
CA GLU A 211 -13.18 -26.99 -7.49
C GLU A 211 -14.29 -27.39 -8.47
N ASN A 212 -15.42 -26.70 -8.51
CA ASN A 212 -16.51 -26.98 -9.41
C ASN A 212 -16.33 -26.33 -10.80
N LEU A 213 -15.31 -25.50 -10.99
CA LEU A 213 -15.01 -24.85 -12.26
C LEU A 213 -13.88 -25.55 -12.97
N THR A 214 -14.03 -25.71 -14.29
CA THR A 214 -12.95 -26.15 -15.17
C THR A 214 -11.87 -25.05 -15.29
N VAL A 215 -10.70 -25.41 -15.81
CA VAL A 215 -9.60 -24.47 -16.06
C VAL A 215 -10.06 -23.33 -16.99
N GLU A 216 -10.80 -23.67 -18.04
CA GLU A 216 -11.32 -22.73 -19.02
C GLU A 216 -12.35 -21.78 -18.41
N GLU A 217 -13.25 -22.27 -17.57
CA GLU A 217 -14.24 -21.44 -16.85
C GLU A 217 -13.56 -20.48 -15.87
N LYS A 218 -12.53 -20.96 -15.13
CA LYS A 218 -11.72 -20.11 -14.27
C LYS A 218 -11.06 -18.99 -15.05
N GLN A 219 -10.43 -19.29 -16.17
CA GLN A 219 -9.80 -18.28 -17.02
C GLN A 219 -10.78 -17.24 -17.52
N GLN A 220 -11.97 -17.66 -17.98
CA GLN A 220 -13.01 -16.73 -18.44
C GLN A 220 -13.50 -15.82 -17.32
N GLN A 221 -13.75 -16.37 -16.12
CA GLN A 221 -14.18 -15.58 -14.98
C GLN A 221 -13.11 -14.59 -14.51
N VAL A 222 -11.83 -15.01 -14.46
CA VAL A 222 -10.72 -14.11 -14.13
C VAL A 222 -10.58 -13.00 -15.16
N GLN A 223 -10.68 -13.29 -16.46
CA GLN A 223 -10.65 -12.25 -17.49
C GLN A 223 -11.80 -11.25 -17.35
N ALA A 224 -13.01 -11.71 -17.04
CA ALA A 224 -14.14 -10.85 -16.81
C ALA A 224 -13.96 -9.96 -15.56
N LEU A 225 -13.40 -10.54 -14.49
CA LEU A 225 -13.06 -9.83 -13.27
C LEU A 225 -11.98 -8.77 -13.49
N GLU A 226 -10.90 -9.11 -14.23
CA GLU A 226 -9.85 -8.14 -14.61
C GLU A 226 -10.40 -7.00 -15.47
N ALA A 227 -11.33 -7.30 -16.40
CA ALA A 227 -11.97 -6.28 -17.23
C ALA A 227 -12.88 -5.33 -16.43
N SER A 228 -13.35 -5.73 -15.25
CA SER A 228 -14.17 -4.89 -14.37
C SER A 228 -13.37 -3.85 -13.58
N LEU A 229 -12.05 -4.00 -13.48
CA LEU A 229 -11.20 -3.02 -12.81
C LEU A 229 -11.17 -1.68 -13.55
N PRO A 230 -11.08 -0.55 -12.83
CA PRO A 230 -10.77 0.74 -13.42
C PRO A 230 -9.53 0.67 -14.31
N GLU A 231 -9.50 1.46 -15.38
CA GLU A 231 -8.44 1.36 -16.40
C GLU A 231 -7.05 1.65 -15.85
N ASP A 232 -6.93 2.63 -14.96
CA ASP A 232 -5.68 3.00 -14.27
C ASP A 232 -5.18 1.89 -13.34
N VAL A 233 -6.07 1.26 -12.57
CA VAL A 233 -5.75 0.11 -11.70
C VAL A 233 -5.31 -1.08 -12.54
N ARG A 234 -6.04 -1.38 -13.64
CA ARG A 234 -5.69 -2.46 -14.57
C ARG A 234 -4.32 -2.23 -15.21
N ALA A 235 -4.07 -1.00 -15.72
CA ALA A 235 -2.79 -0.64 -16.33
C ALA A 235 -1.63 -0.71 -15.32
N GLY A 236 -1.85 -0.25 -14.09
CA GLY A 236 -0.88 -0.36 -13.00
C GLY A 236 -0.56 -1.82 -12.65
N ARG A 237 -1.59 -2.66 -12.54
CA ARG A 237 -1.45 -4.10 -12.31
C ARG A 237 -0.71 -4.80 -13.47
N GLU A 238 -1.06 -4.50 -14.71
CA GLU A 238 -0.41 -5.06 -15.88
C GLU A 238 1.08 -4.71 -15.91
N SER A 239 1.42 -3.46 -15.63
CA SER A 239 2.80 -3.00 -15.51
C SER A 239 3.56 -3.70 -14.39
N ALA A 240 2.93 -3.87 -13.21
CA ALA A 240 3.54 -4.56 -12.08
C ALA A 240 3.76 -6.05 -12.34
N MET A 241 2.85 -6.71 -13.09
CA MET A 241 2.94 -8.13 -13.42
C MET A 241 3.80 -8.43 -14.65
N ALA A 242 4.15 -7.43 -15.46
CA ALA A 242 4.92 -7.62 -16.69
C ALA A 242 6.24 -8.39 -16.49
N PRO A 243 7.07 -8.09 -15.45
CA PRO A 243 8.31 -8.85 -15.24
C PRO A 243 8.05 -10.34 -14.97
N ALA A 244 7.04 -10.68 -14.19
CA ALA A 244 6.69 -12.07 -13.88
C ALA A 244 6.17 -12.81 -15.11
N LYS A 245 5.33 -12.17 -15.93
CA LYS A 245 4.84 -12.73 -17.20
C LYS A 245 5.99 -12.97 -18.18
N VAL A 246 6.91 -12.02 -18.28
CA VAL A 246 8.10 -12.13 -19.15
C VAL A 246 9.01 -13.26 -18.67
N TYR A 247 9.22 -13.42 -17.38
CA TYR A 247 10.01 -14.52 -16.84
C TYR A 247 9.40 -15.88 -17.19
N GLU A 248 8.09 -16.04 -16.99
CA GLU A 248 7.40 -17.29 -17.31
C GLU A 248 7.41 -17.59 -18.81
N GLN A 249 7.17 -16.58 -19.65
CA GLN A 249 7.26 -16.72 -21.09
C GLN A 249 8.67 -17.11 -21.55
N ALA A 250 9.70 -16.50 -21.01
CA ALA A 250 11.09 -16.85 -21.27
C ALA A 250 11.39 -18.32 -20.89
N ARG A 251 10.83 -18.77 -19.75
CA ARG A 251 10.96 -20.16 -19.29
C ARG A 251 10.32 -21.16 -20.29
N LEU A 252 9.13 -20.84 -20.78
CA LEU A 252 8.43 -21.65 -21.77
C LEU A 252 9.18 -21.68 -23.10
N MET A 253 9.61 -20.52 -23.63
CA MET A 253 10.40 -20.42 -24.86
C MET A 253 11.68 -21.25 -24.78
N LYS A 254 12.36 -21.25 -23.63
CA LYS A 254 13.56 -22.05 -23.40
C LYS A 254 13.25 -23.56 -23.38
N ALA A 255 12.13 -23.97 -22.80
CA ALA A 255 11.68 -25.36 -22.79
C ALA A 255 11.30 -25.85 -24.19
N GLU A 256 10.83 -24.97 -25.06
CA GLU A 256 10.52 -25.24 -26.48
C GLU A 256 11.76 -25.21 -27.39
N GLY A 257 12.93 -24.88 -26.83
CA GLY A 257 14.20 -24.87 -27.56
C GLY A 257 14.47 -23.60 -28.36
N GLN A 258 13.78 -22.50 -28.05
CA GLN A 258 14.06 -21.21 -28.69
C GLN A 258 15.43 -20.66 -28.24
N SER A 259 16.04 -19.85 -29.11
CA SER A 259 17.37 -19.30 -28.87
C SER A 259 17.38 -18.20 -27.82
N ASP A 260 18.53 -17.99 -27.18
CA ASP A 260 18.71 -16.89 -26.24
C ASP A 260 18.48 -15.50 -26.88
N ALA A 261 18.72 -15.39 -28.22
CA ALA A 261 18.45 -14.15 -28.96
C ALA A 261 16.94 -13.85 -29.08
N GLU A 262 16.12 -14.86 -29.35
CA GLU A 262 14.66 -14.73 -29.42
C GLU A 262 14.09 -14.39 -28.05
N ILE A 263 14.60 -15.02 -26.98
CA ILE A 263 14.21 -14.72 -25.60
C ILE A 263 14.59 -13.28 -25.21
N TYR A 264 15.79 -12.83 -25.59
CA TYR A 264 16.23 -11.47 -25.36
C TYR A 264 15.33 -10.46 -26.09
N GLN A 265 15.02 -10.71 -27.35
CA GLN A 265 14.13 -9.86 -28.13
C GLN A 265 12.74 -9.72 -27.46
N MET A 266 12.13 -10.82 -27.05
CA MET A 266 10.84 -10.82 -26.33
C MET A 266 10.91 -9.99 -25.04
N ARG A 267 11.99 -10.13 -24.25
CA ARG A 267 12.21 -9.34 -23.03
C ARG A 267 12.34 -7.85 -23.35
N SER A 268 13.13 -7.50 -24.36
CA SER A 268 13.36 -6.10 -24.76
C SER A 268 12.08 -5.40 -25.24
N GLU A 269 11.24 -6.10 -25.99
CA GLU A 269 9.97 -5.58 -26.47
C GLU A 269 8.98 -5.30 -25.33
N THR A 270 9.03 -6.09 -24.25
CA THR A 270 8.07 -5.98 -23.15
C THR A 270 8.56 -5.07 -22.02
N LEU A 271 9.83 -5.16 -21.63
CA LEU A 271 10.40 -4.46 -20.48
C LEU A 271 11.35 -3.31 -20.85
N GLY A 272 11.71 -3.19 -22.13
CA GLY A 272 12.74 -2.29 -22.59
C GLY A 272 14.14 -2.90 -22.56
N GLU A 273 15.07 -2.35 -23.35
CA GLU A 273 16.42 -2.90 -23.53
C GLU A 273 17.23 -2.98 -22.24
N GLU A 274 17.08 -2.00 -21.35
CA GLU A 274 17.82 -1.92 -20.09
C GLU A 274 17.44 -3.03 -19.09
N ALA A 275 16.17 -3.43 -19.09
CA ALA A 275 15.64 -4.47 -18.20
C ALA A 275 15.68 -5.89 -18.82
N ALA A 276 16.10 -6.03 -20.09
CA ALA A 276 16.13 -7.30 -20.81
C ALA A 276 17.42 -8.11 -20.55
N THR A 277 18.44 -7.47 -20.00
CA THR A 277 19.73 -8.09 -19.66
C THR A 277 19.65 -8.81 -18.33
#